data_de8f1804552f11d74c1bc2f92c3fd330
#
_entry.id   de8f1804552f11d74c1bc2f92c3fd330
#
_cell.length_a   1.000
_cell.length_b   1.000
_cell.length_c   1.000
_cell.angle_alpha   90.00
_cell.angle_beta   90.00
_cell.angle_gamma   90.00
#
_symmetry.space_group_name_H-M   'P 1'
#
loop_
_entity.id
_entity.type
_entity.pdbx_description
1 polymer ?
#
loop_
_entity_poly.entity_id
_entity_poly.type
_entity_poly.pdbx_seq_one_letter_code
_entity_poly.pdbx_strand_id
1 'polypeptide(L)'
;MASQFINLKSRLLNPYVVFAVWMLCTVWICITQSLAGPQNYNNFLVFRGVFDHLFSSLPLYEPYPLEYGDINHYGPIFAFIIAPFAVLPPWLGMSLWCMSLSLLLYWTVRQLPMPVVLTSLVLWLTLNDFYGACFKQQFNIAVRSEE
;
A
#
# COMPACT_ATOMS: atom_id res chain seq x y z
N MET A 1 -3.18 32.20 23.09
CA MET A 1 -3.71 31.44 21.91
C MET A 1 -2.73 31.40 20.74
N ALA A 2 -2.16 32.52 20.23
CA ALA A 2 -1.25 32.51 19.08
C ALA A 2 -0.01 31.59 19.26
N SER A 3 0.63 31.57 20.41
CA SER A 3 1.81 30.72 20.69
C SER A 3 1.50 29.23 20.68
N GLN A 4 0.32 28.82 21.09
CA GLN A 4 -0.12 27.41 21.05
C GLN A 4 -0.38 26.96 19.62
N PHE A 5 -0.98 27.83 18.78
CA PHE A 5 -1.19 27.49 17.35
C PHE A 5 0.12 27.39 16.58
N ILE A 6 1.11 28.24 16.85
CA ILE A 6 2.43 28.15 16.22
C ILE A 6 3.12 26.80 16.60
N ASN A 7 3.04 26.45 17.87
CA ASN A 7 3.64 25.21 18.38
C ASN A 7 2.96 23.95 17.80
N LEU A 8 1.63 23.94 17.66
CA LEU A 8 0.90 22.83 17.04
C LEU A 8 1.26 22.68 15.55
N LYS A 9 1.30 23.79 14.80
CA LYS A 9 1.66 23.78 13.38
C LYS A 9 3.07 23.24 13.16
N SER A 10 4.04 23.64 13.96
CA SER A 10 5.41 23.16 13.86
C SER A 10 5.53 21.66 14.17
N ARG A 11 4.73 21.14 15.11
CA ARG A 11 4.67 19.70 15.41
C ARG A 11 4.07 18.89 14.28
N LEU A 12 2.93 19.32 13.74
CA LEU A 12 2.26 18.62 12.66
C LEU A 12 3.08 18.56 11.35
N LEU A 13 3.92 19.57 11.12
CA LEU A 13 4.81 19.61 9.96
C LEU A 13 6.18 18.95 10.21
N ASN A 14 6.39 18.42 11.41
CA ASN A 14 7.59 17.66 11.73
C ASN A 14 7.60 16.34 10.93
N PRO A 15 8.67 16.06 10.16
CA PRO A 15 8.74 14.84 9.33
C PRO A 15 8.62 13.55 10.11
N TYR A 16 9.10 13.50 11.35
CA TYR A 16 8.98 12.31 12.19
C TYR A 16 7.53 12.08 12.65
N VAL A 17 6.77 13.14 12.91
CA VAL A 17 5.34 13.04 13.25
C VAL A 17 4.56 12.56 12.03
N VAL A 18 4.82 13.10 10.85
CA VAL A 18 4.20 12.67 9.61
C VAL A 18 4.51 11.18 9.36
N PHE A 19 5.77 10.78 9.48
CA PHE A 19 6.18 9.39 9.34
C PHE A 19 5.45 8.46 10.32
N ALA A 20 5.41 8.83 11.60
CA ALA A 20 4.72 8.03 12.61
C ALA A 20 3.23 7.85 12.29
N VAL A 21 2.55 8.92 11.87
CA VAL A 21 1.12 8.83 11.49
C VAL A 21 0.93 7.92 10.28
N TRP A 22 1.77 8.03 9.25
CA TRP A 22 1.72 7.18 8.07
C TRP A 22 1.89 5.70 8.43
N MET A 23 2.89 5.38 9.25
CA MET A 23 3.14 4.01 9.69
C MET A 23 2.01 3.48 10.56
N LEU A 24 1.48 4.28 11.49
CA LEU A 24 0.35 3.89 12.34
C LEU A 24 -0.91 3.62 11.51
N CYS A 25 -1.22 4.47 10.52
CA CYS A 25 -2.34 4.23 9.61
C CYS A 25 -2.14 2.93 8.80
N THR A 26 -0.95 2.68 8.29
CA THR A 26 -0.65 1.45 7.54
C THR A 26 -0.78 0.22 8.43
N VAL A 27 -0.22 0.23 9.62
CA VAL A 27 -0.34 -0.87 10.60
C VAL A 27 -1.80 -1.11 10.97
N TRP A 28 -2.57 -0.05 11.19
CA TRP A 28 -4.01 -0.16 11.45
C TRP A 28 -4.75 -0.86 10.31
N ILE A 29 -4.48 -0.48 9.06
CA ILE A 29 -5.07 -1.15 7.88
C ILE A 29 -4.68 -2.63 7.87
N CYS A 30 -3.40 -2.94 8.03
CA CYS A 30 -2.92 -4.32 8.03
C CYS A 30 -3.61 -5.19 9.09
N ILE A 31 -3.79 -4.65 10.30
CA ILE A 31 -4.49 -5.36 11.39
C ILE A 31 -5.96 -5.56 11.03
N THR A 32 -6.67 -4.50 10.63
CA THR A 32 -8.10 -4.58 10.34
C THR A 32 -8.40 -5.51 9.17
N GLN A 33 -7.62 -5.46 8.09
CA GLN A 33 -7.78 -6.34 6.94
C GLN A 33 -7.45 -7.79 7.28
N SER A 34 -6.39 -8.04 8.05
CA SER A 34 -6.02 -9.39 8.49
C SER A 34 -7.09 -10.03 9.37
N LEU A 35 -7.67 -9.26 10.30
CA LEU A 35 -8.75 -9.72 11.18
C LEU A 35 -10.06 -9.94 10.43
N ALA A 36 -10.34 -9.15 9.41
CA ALA A 36 -11.55 -9.27 8.60
C ALA A 36 -11.52 -10.47 7.63
N GLY A 37 -10.36 -11.04 7.37
CA GLY A 37 -10.19 -12.27 6.60
C GLY A 37 -9.87 -12.08 5.11
N PRO A 38 -9.58 -13.18 4.38
CA PRO A 38 -9.03 -13.16 3.03
C PRO A 38 -9.82 -12.35 2.01
N GLN A 39 -11.14 -12.36 2.09
CA GLN A 39 -12.01 -11.59 1.20
C GLN A 39 -11.79 -10.07 1.27
N ASN A 40 -11.25 -9.56 2.37
CA ASN A 40 -10.99 -8.14 2.53
C ASN A 40 -9.65 -7.70 1.95
N TYR A 41 -8.74 -8.65 1.64
CA TYR A 41 -7.49 -8.38 0.93
C TYR A 41 -7.39 -9.20 -0.37
N ASN A 42 -8.53 -9.35 -1.06
CA ASN A 42 -8.63 -10.12 -2.29
C ASN A 42 -7.64 -9.67 -3.37
N ASN A 43 -7.40 -8.37 -3.54
CA ASN A 43 -6.42 -7.88 -4.51
C ASN A 43 -5.01 -8.41 -4.23
N PHE A 44 -4.62 -8.57 -2.98
CA PHE A 44 -3.35 -9.21 -2.64
C PHE A 44 -3.36 -10.71 -3.00
N LEU A 45 -4.51 -11.40 -2.87
CA LEU A 45 -4.63 -12.80 -3.30
C LEU A 45 -4.50 -12.92 -4.83
N VAL A 46 -5.06 -11.98 -5.60
CA VAL A 46 -4.82 -11.89 -7.05
C VAL A 46 -3.31 -11.73 -7.33
N PHE A 47 -2.63 -10.84 -6.63
CA PHE A 47 -1.17 -10.63 -6.80
C PHE A 47 -0.38 -11.90 -6.49
N ARG A 48 -0.73 -12.59 -5.41
CA ARG A 48 -0.14 -13.87 -5.05
C ARG A 48 -0.41 -14.93 -6.12
N GLY A 49 -1.64 -14.98 -6.65
CA GLY A 49 -2.03 -15.87 -7.72
C GLY A 49 -1.15 -15.72 -8.98
N VAL A 50 -0.71 -14.49 -9.32
CA VAL A 50 0.23 -14.29 -10.44
C VAL A 50 1.54 -15.06 -10.20
N PHE A 51 2.06 -15.05 -8.98
CA PHE A 51 3.26 -15.80 -8.63
C PHE A 51 2.99 -17.31 -8.66
N ASP A 52 1.97 -17.77 -7.95
CA ASP A 52 1.67 -19.20 -7.82
C ASP A 52 1.36 -19.84 -9.20
N HIS A 53 0.58 -19.18 -10.05
CA HIS A 53 0.21 -19.69 -11.38
C HIS A 53 1.39 -19.67 -12.35
N LEU A 54 2.23 -18.62 -12.35
CA LEU A 54 3.41 -18.57 -13.21
C LEU A 54 4.35 -19.74 -12.92
N PHE A 55 4.64 -20.01 -11.66
CA PHE A 55 5.57 -21.07 -11.27
C PHE A 55 4.94 -22.48 -11.33
N SER A 56 3.61 -22.57 -11.37
CA SER A 56 2.88 -23.83 -11.59
C SER A 56 2.52 -24.07 -13.05
N SER A 57 2.95 -23.19 -13.97
CA SER A 57 2.61 -23.26 -15.40
C SER A 57 1.10 -23.24 -15.68
N LEU A 58 0.33 -22.56 -14.83
CA LEU A 58 -1.11 -22.35 -15.02
C LEU A 58 -1.38 -21.07 -15.81
N PRO A 59 -2.51 -20.95 -16.51
CA PRO A 59 -2.90 -19.73 -17.21
C PRO A 59 -3.01 -18.52 -16.26
N LEU A 60 -2.39 -17.40 -16.61
CA LEU A 60 -2.35 -16.21 -15.73
C LEU A 60 -3.66 -15.40 -15.74
N TYR A 61 -4.43 -15.46 -16.81
CA TYR A 61 -5.55 -14.54 -17.08
C TYR A 61 -6.91 -15.23 -17.06
N GLU A 62 -6.95 -16.47 -16.60
CA GLU A 62 -8.20 -17.18 -16.38
C GLU A 62 -8.79 -16.86 -15.00
N PRO A 63 -10.13 -16.96 -14.83
CA PRO A 63 -10.76 -16.76 -13.54
C PRO A 63 -10.48 -17.95 -12.60
N TYR A 64 -10.10 -17.66 -11.35
CA TYR A 64 -9.87 -18.64 -10.27
C TYR A 64 -10.80 -18.35 -9.08
N PRO A 65 -12.12 -18.59 -9.21
CA PRO A 65 -13.11 -18.19 -8.22
C PRO A 65 -12.97 -18.89 -6.87
N LEU A 66 -12.23 -20.01 -6.80
CA LEU A 66 -11.92 -20.69 -5.53
C LEU A 66 -10.72 -20.09 -4.79
N GLU A 67 -9.92 -19.27 -5.45
CA GLU A 67 -8.70 -18.68 -4.89
C GLU A 67 -8.90 -17.19 -4.60
N TYR A 68 -9.52 -16.47 -5.54
CA TYR A 68 -9.81 -15.04 -5.43
C TYR A 68 -11.01 -14.66 -6.33
N GLY A 69 -11.69 -13.57 -5.98
CA GLY A 69 -12.97 -13.19 -6.59
C GLY A 69 -12.87 -12.30 -7.84
N ASP A 70 -11.69 -12.22 -8.48
CA ASP A 70 -11.43 -11.29 -9.60
C ASP A 70 -10.52 -11.97 -10.65
N ILE A 71 -10.26 -11.28 -11.77
CA ILE A 71 -9.35 -11.74 -12.82
C ILE A 71 -8.00 -11.02 -12.65
N ASN A 72 -6.92 -11.75 -12.88
CA ASN A 72 -5.59 -11.15 -12.89
C ASN A 72 -5.40 -10.25 -14.12
N HIS A 73 -4.96 -9.00 -13.90
CA HIS A 73 -4.61 -8.02 -14.92
C HIS A 73 -3.09 -7.75 -15.03
N TYR A 74 -2.27 -8.47 -14.27
CA TYR A 74 -0.84 -8.24 -14.19
C TYR A 74 -0.05 -9.23 -15.03
N GLY A 75 0.98 -8.74 -15.72
CA GLY A 75 1.84 -9.57 -16.55
C GLY A 75 2.84 -10.41 -15.74
N PRO A 76 3.54 -11.37 -16.41
CA PRO A 76 4.46 -12.31 -15.75
C PRO A 76 5.59 -11.65 -14.94
N ILE A 77 6.03 -10.45 -15.35
CA ILE A 77 7.08 -9.70 -14.63
C ILE A 77 6.63 -9.34 -13.21
N PHE A 78 5.33 -9.13 -13.00
CA PHE A 78 4.79 -8.80 -11.69
C PHE A 78 4.99 -9.95 -10.68
N ALA A 79 5.03 -11.21 -11.14
CA ALA A 79 5.32 -12.36 -10.30
C ALA A 79 6.64 -12.22 -9.53
N PHE A 80 7.67 -11.66 -10.17
CA PHE A 80 8.98 -11.46 -9.53
C PHE A 80 8.95 -10.32 -8.51
N ILE A 81 8.14 -9.29 -8.74
CA ILE A 81 7.96 -8.17 -7.80
C ILE A 81 7.23 -8.63 -6.54
N ILE A 82 6.19 -9.45 -6.71
CA ILE A 82 5.37 -9.92 -5.58
C ILE A 82 5.96 -11.14 -4.87
N ALA A 83 6.92 -11.84 -5.49
CA ALA A 83 7.51 -13.07 -4.97
C ALA A 83 7.92 -13.03 -3.48
N PRO A 84 8.63 -11.99 -2.98
CA PRO A 84 9.03 -11.92 -1.57
C PRO A 84 7.85 -11.93 -0.59
N PHE A 85 6.69 -11.49 -1.05
CA PHE A 85 5.47 -11.39 -0.26
C PHE A 85 4.56 -12.61 -0.49
N ALA A 86 4.56 -13.16 -1.71
CA ALA A 86 3.70 -14.29 -2.10
C ALA A 86 4.06 -15.59 -1.38
N VAL A 87 5.34 -15.82 -1.07
CA VAL A 87 5.82 -17.02 -0.36
C VAL A 87 5.44 -17.04 1.12
N LEU A 88 4.95 -15.93 1.67
CA LEU A 88 4.57 -15.78 3.07
C LEU A 88 3.09 -16.17 3.29
N PRO A 89 2.68 -16.43 4.54
CA PRO A 89 1.26 -16.50 4.86
C PRO A 89 0.51 -15.26 4.33
N PRO A 90 -0.70 -15.40 3.74
CA PRO A 90 -1.37 -14.30 3.02
C PRO A 90 -1.49 -13.00 3.82
N TRP A 91 -1.89 -13.07 5.09
CA TRP A 91 -2.01 -11.91 5.97
C TRP A 91 -0.67 -11.18 6.21
N LEU A 92 0.43 -11.95 6.31
CA LEU A 92 1.77 -11.39 6.51
C LEU A 92 2.31 -10.78 5.22
N GLY A 93 2.17 -11.50 4.09
CA GLY A 93 2.56 -11.01 2.77
C GLY A 93 1.86 -9.71 2.42
N MET A 94 0.52 -9.65 2.61
CA MET A 94 -0.27 -8.43 2.43
C MET A 94 0.22 -7.28 3.32
N SER A 95 0.48 -7.57 4.60
CA SER A 95 0.95 -6.54 5.53
C SER A 95 2.31 -5.98 5.13
N LEU A 96 3.27 -6.84 4.78
CA LEU A 96 4.59 -6.41 4.33
C LEU A 96 4.54 -5.68 2.98
N TRP A 97 3.64 -6.08 2.08
CA TRP A 97 3.39 -5.37 0.84
C TRP A 97 2.89 -3.94 1.08
N CYS A 98 1.85 -3.75 1.89
CA CYS A 98 1.34 -2.44 2.26
C CYS A 98 2.41 -1.58 2.97
N MET A 99 3.18 -2.16 3.88
CA MET A 99 4.27 -1.46 4.56
C MET A 99 5.36 -1.02 3.59
N SER A 100 5.73 -1.87 2.63
CA SER A 100 6.74 -1.55 1.61
C SER A 100 6.28 -0.39 0.71
N LEU A 101 5.02 -0.41 0.27
CA LEU A 101 4.44 0.69 -0.52
C LEU A 101 4.37 2.00 0.29
N SER A 102 4.02 1.93 1.56
CA SER A 102 3.98 3.06 2.47
C SER A 102 5.36 3.70 2.63
N LEU A 103 6.38 2.88 2.89
CA LEU A 103 7.76 3.33 3.02
C LEU A 103 8.28 3.92 1.70
N LEU A 104 8.00 3.26 0.59
CA LEU A 104 8.44 3.71 -0.74
C LEU A 104 7.84 5.08 -1.07
N LEU A 105 6.54 5.26 -0.89
CA LEU A 105 5.88 6.53 -1.19
C LEU A 105 6.37 7.64 -0.25
N TYR A 106 6.46 7.37 1.06
CA TYR A 106 7.01 8.32 2.01
C TYR A 106 8.42 8.76 1.60
N TRP A 107 9.30 7.81 1.33
CA TRP A 107 10.67 8.06 0.91
C TRP A 107 10.74 8.85 -0.40
N THR A 108 9.95 8.48 -1.40
CA THR A 108 9.90 9.16 -2.71
C THR A 108 9.50 10.62 -2.58
N VAL A 109 8.44 10.92 -1.80
CA VAL A 109 8.01 12.30 -1.55
C VAL A 109 9.09 13.08 -0.81
N ARG A 110 9.85 12.44 0.08
CA ARG A 110 10.95 13.08 0.81
C ARG A 110 12.16 13.41 -0.08
N GLN A 111 12.32 12.74 -1.22
CA GLN A 111 13.38 13.04 -2.20
C GLN A 111 13.04 14.22 -3.13
N LEU A 112 11.81 14.70 -3.12
CA LEU A 112 11.44 15.85 -3.95
C LEU A 112 12.27 17.09 -3.59
N PRO A 113 12.72 17.89 -4.59
CA PRO A 113 13.52 19.10 -4.36
C PRO A 113 12.68 20.24 -3.80
N MET A 114 12.06 20.02 -2.66
CA MET A 114 11.16 20.96 -1.98
C MET A 114 11.54 21.10 -0.50
N PRO A 115 11.24 22.26 0.12
CA PRO A 115 11.40 22.44 1.56
C PRO A 115 10.65 21.35 2.36
N VAL A 116 11.24 20.94 3.49
CA VAL A 116 10.68 19.92 4.39
C VAL A 116 9.21 20.15 4.76
N VAL A 117 8.84 21.41 4.94
CA VAL A 117 7.45 21.81 5.23
C VAL A 117 6.51 21.45 4.09
N LEU A 118 6.90 21.70 2.84
CA LEU A 118 6.08 21.39 1.67
C LEU A 118 5.95 19.89 1.44
N THR A 119 7.04 19.11 1.58
CA THR A 119 6.96 17.64 1.50
C THR A 119 6.07 17.05 2.59
N SER A 120 6.11 17.63 3.81
CA SER A 120 5.20 17.24 4.90
C SER A 120 3.74 17.55 4.57
N LEU A 121 3.46 18.70 3.96
CA LEU A 121 2.10 19.05 3.50
C LEU A 121 1.61 18.12 2.40
N VAL A 122 2.45 17.80 1.42
CA VAL A 122 2.11 16.82 0.37
C VAL A 122 1.74 15.48 1.00
N LEU A 123 2.54 14.97 1.93
CA LEU A 123 2.24 13.73 2.63
C LEU A 123 0.91 13.79 3.40
N TRP A 124 0.58 14.90 4.06
CA TRP A 124 -0.72 15.07 4.71
C TRP A 124 -1.88 15.07 3.72
N LEU A 125 -1.73 15.76 2.59
CA LEU A 125 -2.78 15.85 1.56
C LEU A 125 -3.03 14.51 0.88
N THR A 126 -1.97 13.72 0.65
CA THR A 126 -2.07 12.41 -0.01
C THR A 126 -2.40 11.26 0.95
N LEU A 127 -2.44 11.51 2.26
CA LEU A 127 -2.68 10.46 3.26
C LEU A 127 -4.01 9.73 3.05
N ASN A 128 -5.07 10.46 2.71
CA ASN A 128 -6.39 9.88 2.49
C ASN A 128 -6.43 8.96 1.26
N ASP A 129 -5.81 9.39 0.16
CA ASP A 129 -5.75 8.59 -1.08
C ASP A 129 -4.87 7.37 -0.88
N PHE A 130 -3.75 7.54 -0.18
CA PHE A 130 -2.89 6.43 0.21
C PHE A 130 -3.62 5.42 1.12
N TYR A 131 -4.38 5.91 2.11
CA TYR A 131 -5.19 5.05 2.98
C TYR A 131 -6.16 4.22 2.15
N GLY A 132 -6.90 4.83 1.22
CA GLY A 132 -7.82 4.13 0.32
C GLY A 132 -7.13 3.09 -0.57
N ALA A 133 -5.97 3.43 -1.13
CA ALA A 133 -5.18 2.52 -1.96
C ALA A 133 -4.64 1.32 -1.16
N CYS A 134 -4.11 1.54 0.04
CA CYS A 134 -3.68 0.46 0.93
C CYS A 134 -4.85 -0.40 1.42
N PHE A 135 -6.00 0.21 1.73
CA PHE A 135 -7.19 -0.52 2.16
C PHE A 135 -7.69 -1.49 1.09
N LYS A 136 -7.57 -1.10 -0.18
CA LYS A 136 -7.90 -1.94 -1.35
C LYS A 136 -6.71 -2.75 -1.88
N GLN A 137 -5.54 -2.67 -1.26
CA GLN A 137 -4.25 -3.23 -1.71
C GLN A 137 -3.92 -2.89 -3.18
N GLN A 138 -4.35 -1.73 -3.66
CA GLN A 138 -4.10 -1.33 -5.04
C GLN A 138 -2.63 -0.97 -5.25
N PHE A 139 -2.03 -1.51 -6.31
CA PHE A 139 -0.70 -1.10 -6.76
C PHE A 139 -0.69 0.31 -7.38
N ASN A 140 -1.85 0.80 -7.80
CA ASN A 140 -2.04 2.05 -8.55
C ASN A 140 -1.91 3.32 -7.70
N ILE A 141 -0.85 3.45 -6.92
CA ILE A 141 -0.48 4.73 -6.30
C ILE A 141 -0.03 5.75 -7.38
N ALA A 142 0.28 5.30 -8.59
CA ALA A 142 0.80 6.13 -9.67
C ALA A 142 0.00 6.09 -10.99
N VAL A 143 -0.96 5.19 -11.13
CA VAL A 143 -1.71 5.05 -12.40
C VAL A 143 -3.20 4.94 -12.09
N ARG A 144 -3.88 6.08 -12.00
CA ARG A 144 -5.33 6.12 -12.13
C ARG A 144 -5.64 5.88 -13.60
N SER A 145 -5.95 4.64 -13.98
CA SER A 145 -6.63 4.40 -15.24
C SER A 145 -8.03 4.96 -15.08
N GLU A 146 -8.35 5.96 -15.87
CA GLU A 146 -9.69 6.47 -16.03
C GLU A 146 -10.56 5.35 -16.63
N GLU A 147 -11.53 4.91 -15.89
CA GLU A 147 -12.78 4.34 -16.39
C GLU A 147 -13.92 5.27 -16.02
#